data_706daa274c15167334c31ec6c5381eba
#
_entry.id   706daa274c15167334c31ec6c5381eba
#
_cell.length_a   1.000
_cell.length_b   1.000
_cell.length_c   1.000
_cell.angle_alpha   90.00
_cell.angle_beta   90.00
_cell.angle_gamma   90.00
#
_symmetry.space_group_name_H-M   'P 1'
#
loop_
_entity.id
_entity.type
_entity.pdbx_description
1 polymer ?
#
loop_
_entity_poly.entity_id
_entity_poly.type
_entity_poly.pdbx_seq_one_letter_code
_entity_poly.pdbx_strand_id
1 'polypeptide(L)'
;MLRLMEEYPEFTFSQSQAAVYEIVERFYPELLEPIKRRIHEGRWELTASFWVESDKNLSGGEAMARHLLYTRRYLSKLFDIPEDTVKVCFEPDTFGHSAQLPEILNKGGVKYYYHCRGSEDACAYNWRTDSGAELLTLREPTWYHQAVDYDLLLNVPSYCRENHTKQYLKVYGVGDHGGGPTRRDLDRIVEMSKWPLFPTIHFGTLHGFFEKLEADRAAFPVVVGERNCVFTGCYTSQARTKQANRIGEDRLTASETLDGMAQLLCPDYRTASPFEPAWRHVLFGQFHDILPGSGLRETREYALGHLQDTLAVANINANHAMDAICSRIHTGFLTPETGESTAGGAGTGYGTDEPTGYRFPSTERGSGNVRAYALFNPTQYPRTETAEITVWDWNEDASRMYAENAEHERIPVQVLSEGTYYWGH
;
A
#
# COMPACT_ATOMS: atom_id res chain seq x y z
N MET A 1 -11.97 24.80 0.60
CA MET A 1 -12.77 24.39 -0.57
C MET A 1 -14.27 24.56 -0.35
N LEU A 2 -14.88 24.03 0.71
CA LEU A 2 -16.34 24.13 0.91
C LEU A 2 -16.87 25.58 0.86
N ARG A 3 -16.20 26.54 1.55
CA ARG A 3 -16.57 27.96 1.44
C ARG A 3 -16.48 28.51 0.00
N LEU A 4 -15.44 28.15 -0.73
CA LEU A 4 -15.31 28.58 -2.12
C LEU A 4 -16.43 28.02 -3.00
N MET A 5 -16.90 26.80 -2.72
CA MET A 5 -18.06 26.24 -3.42
C MET A 5 -19.37 26.96 -3.09
N GLU A 6 -19.48 27.61 -1.95
CA GLU A 6 -20.62 28.46 -1.61
C GLU A 6 -20.56 29.83 -2.35
N GLU A 7 -19.35 30.40 -2.42
CA GLU A 7 -19.11 31.70 -3.06
C GLU A 7 -19.12 31.62 -4.59
N TYR A 8 -18.67 30.47 -5.15
CA TYR A 8 -18.58 30.22 -6.59
C TYR A 8 -19.40 28.97 -6.96
N PRO A 9 -20.68 29.14 -7.39
CA PRO A 9 -21.58 28.02 -7.63
C PRO A 9 -21.10 27.05 -8.71
N GLU A 10 -20.33 27.50 -9.71
CA GLU A 10 -19.80 26.71 -10.80
C GLU A 10 -18.47 26.00 -10.45
N PHE A 11 -17.83 26.36 -9.35
CA PHE A 11 -16.55 25.81 -8.93
C PHE A 11 -16.65 24.33 -8.60
N THR A 12 -15.75 23.54 -9.20
CA THR A 12 -15.54 22.13 -8.91
C THR A 12 -14.16 21.92 -8.30
N PHE A 13 -14.01 20.86 -7.49
CA PHE A 13 -12.78 20.51 -6.84
C PHE A 13 -12.56 19.01 -6.89
N SER A 14 -11.35 18.57 -7.21
CA SER A 14 -10.94 17.16 -7.21
C SER A 14 -9.98 16.90 -6.05
N GLN A 15 -10.23 15.84 -5.28
CA GLN A 15 -9.37 15.42 -4.16
C GLN A 15 -8.92 13.98 -4.35
N SER A 16 -7.62 13.79 -4.39
CA SER A 16 -6.96 12.49 -4.34
C SER A 16 -6.73 12.01 -2.92
N GLN A 17 -6.23 10.80 -2.77
CA GLN A 17 -5.75 10.17 -1.52
C GLN A 17 -6.85 9.93 -0.47
N ALA A 18 -7.20 8.65 -0.27
CA ALA A 18 -8.18 8.25 0.74
C ALA A 18 -7.72 8.61 2.17
N ALA A 19 -6.41 8.60 2.43
CA ALA A 19 -5.85 8.99 3.72
C ALA A 19 -6.22 10.42 4.14
N VAL A 20 -6.44 11.33 3.19
CA VAL A 20 -6.92 12.70 3.50
C VAL A 20 -8.30 12.66 4.13
N TYR A 21 -9.18 11.80 3.62
CA TYR A 21 -10.53 11.65 4.19
C TYR A 21 -10.51 10.94 5.54
N GLU A 22 -9.59 10.00 5.77
CA GLU A 22 -9.39 9.38 7.08
C GLU A 22 -8.93 10.41 8.12
N ILE A 23 -8.05 11.34 7.73
CA ILE A 23 -7.64 12.47 8.59
C ILE A 23 -8.85 13.38 8.88
N VAL A 24 -9.67 13.69 7.88
CA VAL A 24 -10.89 14.48 8.08
C VAL A 24 -11.88 13.74 8.99
N GLU A 25 -12.12 12.46 8.77
CA GLU A 25 -13.00 11.63 9.61
C GLU A 25 -12.56 11.65 11.08
N ARG A 26 -11.25 11.58 11.31
CA ARG A 26 -10.68 11.51 12.65
C ARG A 26 -10.65 12.87 13.38
N PHE A 27 -10.35 13.96 12.69
CA PHE A 27 -10.05 15.25 13.33
C PHE A 27 -11.08 16.34 13.04
N TYR A 28 -11.87 16.20 11.97
CA TYR A 28 -12.85 17.18 11.52
C TYR A 28 -14.13 16.52 11.00
N PRO A 29 -14.73 15.58 11.76
CA PRO A 29 -15.86 14.77 11.30
C PRO A 29 -17.07 15.61 10.86
N GLU A 30 -17.21 16.84 11.36
CA GLU A 30 -18.25 17.79 10.98
C GLU A 30 -18.19 18.22 9.51
N LEU A 31 -17.04 18.01 8.85
CA LEU A 31 -16.87 18.34 7.43
C LEU A 31 -17.35 17.23 6.51
N LEU A 32 -17.57 16.01 7.00
CA LEU A 32 -17.91 14.85 6.15
C LEU A 32 -19.24 15.03 5.44
N GLU A 33 -20.30 15.43 6.15
CA GLU A 33 -21.61 15.64 5.54
C GLU A 33 -21.62 16.78 4.51
N PRO A 34 -21.00 17.95 4.75
CA PRO A 34 -20.80 18.92 3.70
C PRO A 34 -20.03 18.38 2.47
N ILE A 35 -18.95 17.62 2.67
CA ILE A 35 -18.19 17.02 1.56
C ILE A 35 -19.06 16.02 0.80
N LYS A 36 -19.73 15.11 1.50
CA LYS A 36 -20.64 14.12 0.93
C LYS A 36 -21.70 14.78 0.03
N ARG A 37 -22.30 15.87 0.49
CA ARG A 37 -23.27 16.65 -0.31
C ARG A 37 -22.64 17.14 -1.61
N ARG A 38 -21.43 17.72 -1.56
CA ARG A 38 -20.75 18.22 -2.77
C ARG A 38 -20.35 17.09 -3.73
N ILE A 39 -20.05 15.90 -3.21
CA ILE A 39 -19.81 14.70 -4.03
C ILE A 39 -21.10 14.32 -4.79
N HIS A 40 -22.23 14.22 -4.10
CA HIS A 40 -23.51 13.89 -4.73
C HIS A 40 -24.02 14.96 -5.69
N GLU A 41 -23.64 16.23 -5.51
CA GLU A 41 -23.87 17.32 -6.47
C GLU A 41 -22.95 17.23 -7.71
N GLY A 42 -21.94 16.35 -7.73
CA GLY A 42 -20.94 16.25 -8.79
C GLY A 42 -19.92 17.40 -8.81
N ARG A 43 -19.84 18.18 -7.73
CA ARG A 43 -18.95 19.35 -7.61
C ARG A 43 -17.66 19.04 -6.86
N TRP A 44 -17.65 18.03 -6.02
CA TRP A 44 -16.46 17.48 -5.37
C TRP A 44 -16.17 16.11 -5.97
N GLU A 45 -15.12 16.02 -6.76
CA GLU A 45 -14.70 14.79 -7.40
C GLU A 45 -13.73 14.00 -6.52
N LEU A 46 -13.96 12.70 -6.43
CA LEU A 46 -13.04 11.75 -5.85
C LEU A 46 -12.11 11.20 -6.93
N THR A 47 -10.84 11.55 -6.87
CA THR A 47 -9.78 10.97 -7.73
C THR A 47 -8.85 10.05 -6.95
N ALA A 48 -9.24 9.73 -5.71
CA ALA A 48 -8.52 8.83 -4.83
C ALA A 48 -8.72 7.37 -5.27
N SER A 49 -7.96 6.90 -6.26
CA SER A 49 -7.89 5.47 -6.61
C SER A 49 -7.04 4.70 -5.60
N PHE A 50 -6.06 5.34 -4.99
CA PHE A 50 -5.13 4.78 -4.01
C PHE A 50 -5.29 5.42 -2.63
N TRP A 51 -4.84 4.71 -1.61
CA TRP A 51 -4.84 5.19 -0.23
C TRP A 51 -4.07 6.50 -0.07
N VAL A 52 -2.89 6.57 -0.69
CA VAL A 52 -2.08 7.76 -0.90
C VAL A 52 -1.63 7.81 -2.37
N GLU A 53 -1.13 8.93 -2.85
CA GLU A 53 -0.38 9.03 -4.10
C GLU A 53 0.96 8.31 -3.90
N SER A 54 0.95 6.99 -4.08
CA SER A 54 2.06 6.12 -3.69
C SER A 54 3.15 6.04 -4.74
N ASP A 55 4.38 5.76 -4.32
CA ASP A 55 5.43 5.32 -5.24
C ASP A 55 4.99 4.07 -6.00
N LYS A 56 5.16 4.07 -7.34
CA LYS A 56 4.71 3.00 -8.23
C LYS A 56 5.84 2.04 -8.65
N ASN A 57 7.07 2.28 -8.19
CA ASN A 57 8.23 1.46 -8.54
C ASN A 57 8.65 0.53 -7.41
N LEU A 58 8.64 1.02 -6.16
CA LEU A 58 9.06 0.26 -4.99
C LEU A 58 7.91 -0.51 -4.32
N SER A 59 6.68 -0.05 -4.48
CA SER A 59 5.50 -0.75 -3.97
C SER A 59 5.28 -2.05 -4.71
N GLY A 60 4.97 -3.13 -3.99
CA GLY A 60 4.66 -4.44 -4.57
C GLY A 60 3.30 -4.47 -5.28
N GLY A 61 3.10 -5.43 -6.19
CA GLY A 61 1.84 -5.57 -6.91
C GLY A 61 0.65 -5.85 -5.99
N GLU A 62 0.86 -6.63 -4.93
CA GLU A 62 -0.17 -6.88 -3.90
C GLU A 62 -0.54 -5.59 -3.16
N ALA A 63 0.44 -4.78 -2.76
CA ALA A 63 0.18 -3.49 -2.13
C ALA A 63 -0.61 -2.55 -3.04
N MET A 64 -0.28 -2.48 -4.34
CA MET A 64 -1.03 -1.69 -5.31
C MET A 64 -2.49 -2.18 -5.45
N ALA A 65 -2.73 -3.49 -5.45
CA ALA A 65 -4.08 -4.06 -5.44
C ALA A 65 -4.83 -3.71 -4.14
N ARG A 66 -4.15 -3.74 -2.99
CA ARG A 66 -4.72 -3.36 -1.69
C ARG A 66 -5.05 -1.86 -1.62
N HIS A 67 -4.22 -1.00 -2.19
CA HIS A 67 -4.57 0.41 -2.35
C HIS A 67 -5.93 0.59 -3.01
N LEU A 68 -6.17 -0.06 -4.16
CA LEU A 68 -7.45 -0.01 -4.86
C LEU A 68 -8.60 -0.57 -4.02
N LEU A 69 -8.41 -1.75 -3.43
CA LEU A 69 -9.43 -2.45 -2.66
C LEU A 69 -9.88 -1.66 -1.43
N TYR A 70 -8.93 -1.24 -0.59
CA TYR A 70 -9.25 -0.57 0.66
C TYR A 70 -9.77 0.85 0.42
N THR A 71 -9.21 1.57 -0.54
CA THR A 71 -9.70 2.89 -0.91
C THR A 71 -11.16 2.85 -1.37
N ARG A 72 -11.51 1.93 -2.25
CA ARG A 72 -12.87 1.81 -2.77
C ARG A 72 -13.88 1.47 -1.70
N ARG A 73 -13.59 0.46 -0.88
CA ARG A 73 -14.45 0.08 0.24
C ARG A 73 -14.62 1.21 1.25
N TYR A 74 -13.54 1.89 1.56
CA TYR A 74 -13.54 2.99 2.51
C TYR A 74 -14.39 4.16 2.00
N LEU A 75 -14.14 4.65 0.78
CA LEU A 75 -14.86 5.78 0.21
C LEU A 75 -16.33 5.45 -0.05
N SER A 76 -16.64 4.24 -0.51
CA SER A 76 -18.01 3.77 -0.69
C SER A 76 -18.80 3.84 0.61
N LYS A 77 -18.23 3.31 1.69
CA LYS A 77 -18.86 3.34 3.02
C LYS A 77 -18.96 4.77 3.57
N LEU A 78 -17.92 5.58 3.43
CA LEU A 78 -17.85 6.92 4.01
C LEU A 78 -18.86 7.87 3.35
N PHE A 79 -18.99 7.81 2.03
CA PHE A 79 -19.78 8.77 1.25
C PHE A 79 -21.06 8.21 0.64
N ASP A 80 -21.36 6.94 0.91
CA ASP A 80 -22.55 6.26 0.36
C ASP A 80 -22.62 6.33 -1.16
N ILE A 81 -21.54 5.85 -1.80
CA ILE A 81 -21.36 5.81 -3.25
C ILE A 81 -21.00 4.38 -3.71
N PRO A 82 -21.27 4.02 -4.97
CA PRO A 82 -20.80 2.75 -5.52
C PRO A 82 -19.27 2.59 -5.44
N GLU A 83 -18.78 1.39 -5.16
CA GLU A 83 -17.33 1.11 -5.09
C GLU A 83 -16.60 1.42 -6.39
N ASP A 84 -17.29 1.38 -7.51
CA ASP A 84 -16.73 1.64 -8.83
C ASP A 84 -16.84 3.12 -9.28
N THR A 85 -17.19 4.04 -8.40
CA THR A 85 -17.34 5.47 -8.70
C THR A 85 -16.05 6.11 -9.20
N VAL A 86 -14.91 5.78 -8.58
CA VAL A 86 -13.61 6.38 -8.92
C VAL A 86 -13.03 5.72 -10.18
N LYS A 87 -12.91 6.48 -11.27
CA LYS A 87 -12.42 6.02 -12.57
C LYS A 87 -11.07 6.61 -12.97
N VAL A 88 -10.62 7.64 -12.27
CA VAL A 88 -9.36 8.36 -12.56
C VAL A 88 -8.34 8.06 -11.46
N CYS A 89 -7.14 7.67 -11.83
CA CYS A 89 -5.98 7.64 -10.96
C CYS A 89 -5.17 8.92 -11.20
N PHE A 90 -5.06 9.75 -10.17
CA PHE A 90 -4.41 11.06 -10.21
C PHE A 90 -3.12 11.03 -9.42
N GLU A 91 -2.00 11.13 -10.13
CA GLU A 91 -0.62 10.99 -9.58
C GLU A 91 0.26 12.15 -10.07
N PRO A 92 0.00 13.37 -9.61
CA PRO A 92 0.65 14.57 -10.17
C PRO A 92 2.15 14.62 -9.91
N ASP A 93 2.62 14.09 -8.79
CA ASP A 93 4.01 14.25 -8.35
C ASP A 93 4.78 12.94 -8.14
N THR A 94 4.18 11.80 -8.38
CA THR A 94 4.84 10.49 -8.28
C THR A 94 6.01 10.41 -9.25
N PHE A 95 7.21 9.99 -8.76
CA PHE A 95 8.47 10.13 -9.50
C PHE A 95 8.67 9.15 -10.64
N GLY A 96 7.95 8.04 -10.63
CA GLY A 96 8.02 7.05 -11.70
C GLY A 96 6.85 6.08 -11.65
N HIS A 97 6.58 5.44 -12.79
CA HIS A 97 5.39 4.63 -12.99
C HIS A 97 5.79 3.32 -13.67
N SER A 98 5.56 2.21 -12.97
CA SER A 98 5.87 0.86 -13.43
C SER A 98 5.10 0.48 -14.70
N ALA A 99 5.75 -0.23 -15.60
CA ALA A 99 5.15 -0.73 -16.84
C ALA A 99 3.91 -1.61 -16.63
N GLN A 100 3.75 -2.24 -15.46
CA GLN A 100 2.61 -3.09 -15.14
C GLN A 100 1.42 -2.34 -14.54
N LEU A 101 1.58 -1.07 -14.24
CA LEU A 101 0.54 -0.27 -13.60
C LEU A 101 -0.79 -0.23 -14.39
N PRO A 102 -0.79 -0.09 -15.74
CA PRO A 102 -2.04 -0.11 -16.50
C PRO A 102 -2.86 -1.39 -16.30
N GLU A 103 -2.22 -2.55 -16.16
CA GLU A 103 -2.92 -3.81 -15.92
C GLU A 103 -3.58 -3.83 -14.54
N ILE A 104 -2.87 -3.41 -13.50
CA ILE A 104 -3.37 -3.37 -12.12
C ILE A 104 -4.57 -2.40 -12.04
N LEU A 105 -4.43 -1.21 -12.60
CA LEU A 105 -5.46 -0.18 -12.60
C LEU A 105 -6.69 -0.61 -13.39
N ASN A 106 -6.51 -1.18 -14.59
CA ASN A 106 -7.58 -1.65 -15.45
C ASN A 106 -8.39 -2.77 -14.77
N LYS A 107 -7.71 -3.80 -14.22
CA LYS A 107 -8.36 -4.86 -13.43
C LYS A 107 -9.06 -4.30 -12.18
N GLY A 108 -8.52 -3.25 -11.60
CA GLY A 108 -9.15 -2.49 -10.53
C GLY A 108 -10.30 -1.59 -11.01
N GLY A 109 -10.66 -1.55 -12.31
CA GLY A 109 -11.78 -0.76 -12.87
C GLY A 109 -11.49 0.74 -13.00
N VAL A 110 -10.22 1.16 -12.90
CA VAL A 110 -9.76 2.50 -13.27
C VAL A 110 -9.64 2.57 -14.80
N LYS A 111 -10.08 3.67 -15.40
CA LYS A 111 -10.09 3.85 -16.84
C LYS A 111 -9.07 4.86 -17.33
N TYR A 112 -8.70 5.83 -16.49
CA TYR A 112 -7.94 7.01 -16.85
C TYR A 112 -6.79 7.22 -15.88
N TYR A 113 -5.68 7.68 -16.43
CA TYR A 113 -4.48 7.95 -15.66
C TYR A 113 -3.95 9.36 -15.92
N TYR A 114 -3.70 10.10 -14.86
CA TYR A 114 -3.07 11.41 -14.91
C TYR A 114 -1.76 11.40 -14.17
N HIS A 115 -0.71 11.92 -14.78
CA HIS A 115 0.58 12.16 -14.15
C HIS A 115 1.25 13.42 -14.68
N CYS A 116 2.23 13.95 -13.94
CA CYS A 116 3.04 15.07 -14.40
C CYS A 116 4.49 14.63 -14.68
N ARG A 117 5.08 13.89 -13.76
CA ARG A 117 6.46 13.41 -13.89
C ARG A 117 6.54 12.12 -14.71
N GLY A 118 7.76 11.82 -15.18
CA GLY A 118 8.07 10.64 -15.98
C GLY A 118 8.54 11.00 -17.38
N SER A 119 8.54 10.03 -18.29
CA SER A 119 9.01 10.23 -19.68
C SER A 119 8.15 11.24 -20.44
N GLU A 120 8.79 12.08 -21.24
CA GLU A 120 8.19 13.25 -21.93
C GLU A 120 7.89 13.00 -23.41
N ASP A 121 7.68 11.75 -23.81
CA ASP A 121 7.48 11.33 -25.20
C ASP A 121 6.10 11.65 -25.78
N ALA A 122 5.06 11.75 -24.91
CA ALA A 122 3.71 12.13 -25.32
C ALA A 122 2.96 12.80 -24.18
N CYS A 123 1.99 13.69 -24.51
CA CYS A 123 1.08 14.27 -23.51
C CYS A 123 -0.19 13.45 -23.35
N ALA A 124 -0.94 13.25 -24.42
CA ALA A 124 -2.12 12.38 -24.43
C ALA A 124 -1.76 11.07 -25.17
N TYR A 125 -1.98 9.92 -24.55
CA TYR A 125 -1.60 8.63 -25.12
C TYR A 125 -2.37 7.46 -24.52
N ASN A 126 -2.35 6.34 -25.25
CA ASN A 126 -2.83 5.05 -24.77
C ASN A 126 -1.66 4.29 -24.15
N TRP A 127 -1.61 4.18 -22.82
CA TRP A 127 -0.56 3.44 -22.13
C TRP A 127 -0.91 1.96 -22.09
N ARG A 128 -0.11 1.13 -22.74
CA ARG A 128 -0.38 -0.30 -22.93
C ARG A 128 0.69 -1.17 -22.28
N THR A 129 0.26 -2.24 -21.62
CA THR A 129 1.12 -3.30 -21.12
C THR A 129 1.36 -4.36 -22.21
N ASP A 130 2.37 -5.22 -22.00
CA ASP A 130 2.63 -6.37 -22.87
C ASP A 130 1.46 -7.37 -22.89
N SER A 131 0.65 -7.44 -21.83
CA SER A 131 -0.56 -8.25 -21.76
C SER A 131 -1.75 -7.66 -22.56
N GLY A 132 -1.62 -6.43 -23.07
CA GLY A 132 -2.66 -5.74 -23.83
C GLY A 132 -3.62 -4.88 -22.99
N ALA A 133 -3.47 -4.82 -21.68
CA ALA A 133 -4.23 -3.87 -20.84
C ALA A 133 -3.85 -2.43 -21.19
N GLU A 134 -4.85 -1.54 -21.29
CA GLU A 134 -4.64 -0.20 -21.82
C GLU A 134 -5.41 0.85 -21.01
N LEU A 135 -4.75 1.97 -20.72
CA LEU A 135 -5.34 3.16 -20.09
C LEU A 135 -5.19 4.38 -20.97
N LEU A 136 -6.25 5.17 -21.10
CA LEU A 136 -6.14 6.52 -21.63
C LEU A 136 -5.43 7.39 -20.59
N THR A 137 -4.27 7.94 -20.99
CA THR A 137 -3.36 8.63 -20.10
C THR A 137 -3.12 10.06 -20.55
N LEU A 138 -3.09 10.96 -19.59
CA LEU A 138 -2.65 12.33 -19.77
C LEU A 138 -1.42 12.59 -18.89
N ARG A 139 -0.31 12.97 -19.52
CA ARG A 139 0.80 13.65 -18.87
C ARG A 139 0.53 15.15 -18.87
N GLU A 140 0.61 15.78 -17.70
CA GLU A 140 0.45 17.24 -17.58
C GLU A 140 1.37 17.95 -18.60
N PRO A 141 0.81 18.78 -19.51
CA PRO A 141 1.62 19.43 -20.52
C PRO A 141 2.54 20.52 -19.98
N THR A 142 2.23 21.06 -18.81
CA THR A 142 3.01 22.11 -18.15
C THR A 142 3.43 21.70 -16.74
N TRP A 143 2.67 22.09 -15.74
CA TRP A 143 2.91 21.73 -14.33
C TRP A 143 1.60 21.75 -13.54
N TYR A 144 1.44 20.86 -12.58
CA TYR A 144 0.17 20.61 -11.88
C TYR A 144 -0.25 21.70 -10.86
N HIS A 145 0.52 22.75 -10.67
CA HIS A 145 0.16 23.88 -9.79
C HIS A 145 0.43 25.25 -10.42
N GLN A 146 0.42 25.34 -11.73
CA GLN A 146 0.61 26.65 -12.40
C GLN A 146 -0.62 27.56 -12.28
N ALA A 147 -0.36 28.87 -12.29
CA ALA A 147 -1.42 29.85 -12.33
C ALA A 147 -2.19 29.76 -13.65
N VAL A 148 -3.46 30.09 -13.58
CA VAL A 148 -4.30 30.30 -14.78
C VAL A 148 -4.10 31.76 -15.20
N ASP A 149 -3.53 32.00 -16.39
CA ASP A 149 -3.23 33.31 -16.92
C ASP A 149 -3.29 33.34 -18.47
N TYR A 150 -2.86 34.46 -19.05
CA TYR A 150 -2.91 34.66 -20.50
C TYR A 150 -2.02 33.74 -21.33
N ASP A 151 -1.07 33.03 -20.71
CA ASP A 151 -0.21 32.06 -21.41
C ASP A 151 -1.01 30.90 -22.00
N LEU A 152 -2.24 30.70 -21.52
CA LEU A 152 -3.20 29.77 -22.15
C LEU A 152 -3.47 30.09 -23.62
N LEU A 153 -3.35 31.37 -24.04
CA LEU A 153 -3.50 31.79 -25.45
C LEU A 153 -2.49 31.10 -26.37
N LEU A 154 -1.30 30.85 -25.86
CA LEU A 154 -0.22 30.19 -26.61
C LEU A 154 -0.22 28.68 -26.41
N ASN A 155 -0.38 28.25 -25.18
CA ASN A 155 -0.24 26.84 -24.79
C ASN A 155 -1.40 25.97 -25.31
N VAL A 156 -2.65 26.44 -25.18
CA VAL A 156 -3.82 25.65 -25.58
C VAL A 156 -3.87 25.37 -27.10
N PRO A 157 -3.71 26.36 -27.99
CA PRO A 157 -3.73 26.11 -29.44
C PRO A 157 -2.59 25.20 -29.90
N SER A 158 -1.39 25.35 -29.34
CA SER A 158 -0.24 24.51 -29.66
C SER A 158 -0.48 23.07 -29.27
N TYR A 159 -0.86 22.86 -28.02
CA TYR A 159 -1.18 21.55 -27.46
C TYR A 159 -2.28 20.84 -28.25
N CYS A 160 -3.39 21.54 -28.54
CA CYS A 160 -4.52 20.96 -29.26
C CYS A 160 -4.14 20.53 -30.67
N ARG A 161 -3.31 21.29 -31.36
CA ARG A 161 -2.79 20.95 -32.68
C ARG A 161 -1.86 19.75 -32.65
N GLU A 162 -0.92 19.73 -31.71
CA GLU A 162 0.09 18.67 -31.57
C GLU A 162 -0.52 17.34 -31.14
N ASN A 163 -1.54 17.39 -30.31
CA ASN A 163 -2.19 16.19 -29.75
C ASN A 163 -3.53 15.86 -30.47
N HIS A 164 -3.86 16.53 -31.57
CA HIS A 164 -5.06 16.24 -32.37
C HIS A 164 -6.37 16.21 -31.55
N THR A 165 -6.49 17.10 -30.58
CA THR A 165 -7.68 17.22 -29.72
C THR A 165 -8.15 18.66 -29.61
N LYS A 166 -9.40 18.86 -29.17
CA LYS A 166 -9.95 20.16 -28.80
C LYS A 166 -10.03 20.38 -27.29
N GLN A 167 -9.56 19.42 -26.53
CA GLN A 167 -9.63 19.43 -25.07
C GLN A 167 -8.25 19.76 -24.48
N TYR A 168 -8.23 20.65 -23.50
CA TYR A 168 -7.04 20.98 -22.71
C TYR A 168 -7.41 20.97 -21.23
N LEU A 169 -6.69 20.26 -20.42
CA LEU A 169 -6.82 20.26 -18.96
C LEU A 169 -5.81 21.23 -18.36
N LYS A 170 -6.24 22.09 -17.47
CA LYS A 170 -5.37 22.91 -16.63
C LYS A 170 -5.63 22.60 -15.18
N VAL A 171 -4.68 21.94 -14.55
CA VAL A 171 -4.67 21.71 -13.10
C VAL A 171 -4.06 22.95 -12.43
N TYR A 172 -4.71 23.49 -11.41
CA TYR A 172 -4.32 24.72 -10.75
C TYR A 172 -4.60 24.69 -9.24
N GLY A 173 -3.97 25.59 -8.52
CA GLY A 173 -4.02 25.72 -7.07
C GLY A 173 -2.64 25.97 -6.50
N VAL A 174 -2.53 26.07 -5.18
CA VAL A 174 -1.25 26.24 -4.47
C VAL A 174 -0.39 24.97 -4.57
N GLY A 175 -1.04 23.82 -4.73
CA GLY A 175 -0.38 22.54 -4.98
C GLY A 175 0.46 22.06 -3.79
N ASP A 176 1.67 21.56 -4.09
CA ASP A 176 2.65 21.07 -3.11
C ASP A 176 3.11 22.14 -2.08
N HIS A 177 2.84 23.41 -2.34
CA HIS A 177 3.07 24.46 -1.37
C HIS A 177 1.99 24.54 -0.27
N GLY A 178 1.04 23.60 -0.26
CA GLY A 178 0.09 23.42 0.84
C GLY A 178 -1.25 24.11 0.65
N GLY A 179 -1.95 23.86 -0.45
CA GLY A 179 -3.30 24.35 -0.62
C GLY A 179 -3.93 24.07 -1.97
N GLY A 180 -5.24 24.24 -2.03
CA GLY A 180 -5.99 24.22 -3.26
C GLY A 180 -6.10 25.60 -3.93
N PRO A 181 -7.07 25.79 -4.83
CA PRO A 181 -7.34 27.06 -5.48
C PRO A 181 -7.63 28.19 -4.49
N THR A 182 -7.21 29.40 -4.85
CA THR A 182 -7.48 30.63 -4.07
C THR A 182 -8.62 31.42 -4.72
N ARG A 183 -9.21 32.37 -3.95
CA ARG A 183 -10.19 33.31 -4.53
C ARG A 183 -9.65 34.04 -5.74
N ARG A 184 -8.38 34.48 -5.66
CA ARG A 184 -7.71 35.16 -6.80
C ARG A 184 -7.71 34.30 -8.06
N ASP A 185 -7.50 32.98 -7.93
CA ASP A 185 -7.51 32.07 -9.07
C ASP A 185 -8.92 31.94 -9.66
N LEU A 186 -9.93 31.81 -8.79
CA LEU A 186 -11.33 31.67 -9.22
C LEU A 186 -11.85 32.96 -9.85
N ASP A 187 -11.58 34.12 -9.27
CA ASP A 187 -11.95 35.42 -9.83
C ASP A 187 -11.34 35.60 -11.23
N ARG A 188 -10.06 35.25 -11.39
CA ARG A 188 -9.36 35.31 -12.66
C ARG A 188 -9.98 34.38 -13.71
N ILE A 189 -10.29 33.13 -13.33
CA ILE A 189 -10.97 32.18 -14.25
C ILE A 189 -12.33 32.73 -14.69
N VAL A 190 -13.14 33.23 -13.76
CA VAL A 190 -14.44 33.81 -14.06
C VAL A 190 -14.33 35.04 -14.97
N GLU A 191 -13.30 35.86 -14.77
CA GLU A 191 -13.02 37.01 -15.66
C GLU A 191 -12.59 36.54 -17.05
N MET A 192 -11.59 35.67 -17.16
CA MET A 192 -11.03 35.19 -18.41
C MET A 192 -12.03 34.38 -19.24
N SER A 193 -12.97 33.70 -18.61
CA SER A 193 -14.03 32.95 -19.29
C SER A 193 -14.95 33.83 -20.13
N LYS A 194 -14.94 35.15 -19.89
CA LYS A 194 -15.75 36.15 -20.61
C LYS A 194 -14.96 36.85 -21.74
N TRP A 195 -13.66 36.58 -21.85
CA TRP A 195 -12.82 37.25 -22.84
C TRP A 195 -13.13 36.78 -24.27
N PRO A 196 -13.33 37.66 -25.23
CA PRO A 196 -13.48 37.31 -26.62
C PRO A 196 -12.15 36.77 -27.18
N LEU A 197 -12.22 35.85 -28.13
CA LEU A 197 -11.06 35.27 -28.81
C LEU A 197 -10.07 34.52 -27.86
N PHE A 198 -10.52 34.14 -26.69
CA PHE A 198 -9.79 33.35 -25.74
C PHE A 198 -10.33 31.90 -25.71
N PRO A 199 -9.54 30.90 -25.38
CA PRO A 199 -10.06 29.55 -25.17
C PRO A 199 -11.24 29.54 -24.19
N THR A 200 -12.29 28.81 -24.50
CA THR A 200 -13.42 28.70 -23.57
C THR A 200 -13.00 27.95 -22.32
N ILE A 201 -13.08 28.61 -21.15
CA ILE A 201 -12.71 28.03 -19.87
C ILE A 201 -13.99 27.59 -19.15
N HIS A 202 -13.94 26.37 -18.61
CA HIS A 202 -14.97 25.81 -17.75
C HIS A 202 -14.33 25.22 -16.49
N PHE A 203 -14.97 25.39 -15.35
CA PHE A 203 -14.69 24.53 -14.22
C PHE A 203 -15.14 23.11 -14.59
N GLY A 204 -14.36 22.11 -14.21
CA GLY A 204 -14.64 20.73 -14.59
C GLY A 204 -13.99 19.74 -13.63
N THR A 205 -14.29 18.48 -13.87
CA THR A 205 -13.70 17.34 -13.17
C THR A 205 -12.71 16.63 -14.10
N LEU A 206 -11.76 15.89 -13.52
CA LEU A 206 -10.86 15.06 -14.32
C LEU A 206 -11.63 13.99 -15.09
N HIS A 207 -12.61 13.35 -14.46
CA HIS A 207 -13.44 12.35 -15.14
C HIS A 207 -14.17 12.96 -16.36
N GLY A 208 -14.84 14.09 -16.17
CA GLY A 208 -15.54 14.77 -17.27
C GLY A 208 -14.61 15.28 -18.39
N PHE A 209 -13.35 15.61 -18.05
CA PHE A 209 -12.33 15.89 -19.05
C PHE A 209 -11.95 14.64 -19.85
N PHE A 210 -11.66 13.54 -19.17
CA PHE A 210 -11.27 12.28 -19.82
C PHE A 210 -12.41 11.71 -20.68
N GLU A 211 -13.67 11.83 -20.28
CA GLU A 211 -14.82 11.43 -21.11
C GLU A 211 -14.86 12.18 -22.44
N LYS A 212 -14.53 13.48 -22.43
CA LYS A 212 -14.42 14.26 -23.65
C LYS A 212 -13.19 13.88 -24.48
N LEU A 213 -12.07 13.59 -23.80
CA LEU A 213 -10.83 13.19 -24.46
C LEU A 213 -10.94 11.80 -25.11
N GLU A 214 -11.79 10.92 -24.56
CA GLU A 214 -12.07 9.58 -25.11
C GLU A 214 -12.54 9.62 -26.57
N ALA A 215 -13.25 10.69 -26.98
CA ALA A 215 -13.70 10.85 -28.36
C ALA A 215 -12.53 10.98 -29.36
N ASP A 216 -11.39 11.47 -28.93
CA ASP A 216 -10.19 11.67 -29.73
C ASP A 216 -9.17 10.52 -29.57
N ARG A 217 -9.46 9.54 -28.71
CA ARG A 217 -8.55 8.47 -28.28
C ARG A 217 -7.85 7.73 -29.43
N ALA A 218 -8.56 7.48 -30.52
CA ALA A 218 -8.02 6.77 -31.69
C ALA A 218 -6.87 7.52 -32.39
N ALA A 219 -6.75 8.83 -32.18
CA ALA A 219 -5.67 9.64 -32.72
C ALA A 219 -4.41 9.64 -31.84
N PHE A 220 -4.49 9.15 -30.61
CA PHE A 220 -3.37 9.18 -29.68
C PHE A 220 -2.40 8.02 -29.89
N PRO A 221 -1.09 8.25 -29.72
CA PRO A 221 -0.10 7.20 -29.84
C PRO A 221 -0.29 6.12 -28.75
N VAL A 222 0.13 4.92 -29.08
CA VAL A 222 0.26 3.83 -28.09
C VAL A 222 1.68 3.87 -27.54
N VAL A 223 1.77 3.91 -26.23
CA VAL A 223 3.05 3.93 -25.51
C VAL A 223 3.14 2.69 -24.62
N VAL A 224 4.27 2.00 -24.67
CA VAL A 224 4.57 0.79 -23.91
C VAL A 224 5.77 1.02 -23.01
N GLY A 225 5.84 0.31 -21.90
CA GLY A 225 6.94 0.37 -20.96
C GLY A 225 6.68 1.33 -19.79
N GLU A 226 7.71 1.49 -18.98
CA GLU A 226 7.67 2.32 -17.78
C GLU A 226 7.75 3.82 -18.09
N ARG A 227 7.28 4.63 -17.15
CA ARG A 227 7.36 6.10 -17.21
C ARG A 227 8.29 6.60 -16.11
N ASN A 228 9.58 6.35 -16.22
CA ASN A 228 10.58 6.54 -15.18
C ASN A 228 11.59 7.66 -15.51
N CYS A 229 12.73 7.60 -14.83
CA CYS A 229 13.90 8.44 -14.98
C CYS A 229 13.82 9.83 -14.33
N VAL A 230 12.95 10.00 -13.33
CA VAL A 230 12.92 11.21 -12.50
C VAL A 230 13.42 10.87 -11.10
N PHE A 231 14.35 11.66 -10.56
CA PHE A 231 14.93 11.51 -9.21
C PHE A 231 15.41 10.10 -8.88
N THR A 232 16.10 9.47 -9.77
CA THR A 232 16.53 8.06 -9.64
C THR A 232 17.33 7.76 -8.36
N GLY A 233 18.02 8.74 -7.80
CA GLY A 233 18.72 8.62 -6.52
C GLY A 233 17.81 8.33 -5.31
N CYS A 234 16.54 8.69 -5.39
CA CYS A 234 15.55 8.39 -4.34
C CYS A 234 15.40 6.89 -4.10
N TYR A 235 15.54 6.07 -5.15
CA TYR A 235 15.35 4.62 -5.07
C TYR A 235 16.46 3.88 -4.32
N THR A 236 17.58 4.54 -4.05
CA THR A 236 18.71 3.98 -3.29
C THR A 236 18.96 4.69 -1.96
N SER A 237 18.31 5.82 -1.70
CA SER A 237 18.43 6.54 -0.44
C SER A 237 17.51 5.96 0.65
N GLN A 238 17.79 6.28 1.91
CA GLN A 238 16.96 5.90 3.06
C GLN A 238 16.57 4.41 3.08
N ALA A 239 17.58 3.54 2.97
CA ALA A 239 17.41 2.08 2.84
C ALA A 239 16.48 1.46 3.90
N ARG A 240 16.51 1.96 5.14
CA ARG A 240 15.63 1.47 6.23
C ARG A 240 14.16 1.56 5.88
N THR A 241 13.71 2.65 5.25
CA THR A 241 12.30 2.82 4.86
C THR A 241 11.91 1.79 3.80
N LYS A 242 12.78 1.54 2.83
CA LYS A 242 12.56 0.57 1.75
C LYS A 242 12.55 -0.86 2.25
N GLN A 243 13.51 -1.21 3.12
CA GLN A 243 13.54 -2.51 3.78
C GLN A 243 12.28 -2.74 4.61
N ALA A 244 11.91 -1.72 5.37
CA ALA A 244 10.74 -1.75 6.21
C ALA A 244 9.46 -1.95 5.40
N ASN A 245 9.28 -1.25 4.28
CA ASN A 245 8.15 -1.46 3.36
C ASN A 245 8.13 -2.91 2.86
N ARG A 246 9.25 -3.42 2.35
CA ARG A 246 9.32 -4.79 1.81
C ARG A 246 8.99 -5.84 2.87
N ILE A 247 9.59 -5.70 4.06
CA ILE A 247 9.32 -6.62 5.19
C ILE A 247 7.84 -6.56 5.58
N GLY A 248 7.24 -5.36 5.62
CA GLY A 248 5.81 -5.20 5.92
C GLY A 248 4.90 -5.92 4.93
N GLU A 249 5.12 -5.70 3.62
CA GLU A 249 4.38 -6.37 2.55
C GLU A 249 4.50 -7.90 2.64
N ASP A 250 5.73 -8.41 2.76
CA ASP A 250 6.01 -9.84 2.76
C ASP A 250 5.44 -10.52 4.00
N ARG A 251 5.59 -9.92 5.17
CA ARG A 251 5.08 -10.48 6.43
C ARG A 251 3.56 -10.49 6.51
N LEU A 252 2.90 -9.43 6.05
CA LEU A 252 1.44 -9.40 6.00
C LEU A 252 0.91 -10.47 5.05
N THR A 253 1.46 -10.57 3.85
CA THR A 253 1.04 -11.57 2.86
C THR A 253 1.22 -12.99 3.39
N ALA A 254 2.37 -13.29 3.97
CA ALA A 254 2.64 -14.59 4.58
C ALA A 254 1.68 -14.89 5.75
N SER A 255 1.46 -13.91 6.60
CA SER A 255 0.58 -14.04 7.77
C SER A 255 -0.89 -14.27 7.37
N GLU A 256 -1.40 -13.53 6.38
CA GLU A 256 -2.76 -13.74 5.84
C GLU A 256 -2.91 -15.15 5.24
N THR A 257 -1.87 -15.63 4.56
CA THR A 257 -1.89 -16.99 4.00
C THR A 257 -1.97 -18.04 5.11
N LEU A 258 -1.14 -17.92 6.14
CA LEU A 258 -1.16 -18.82 7.30
C LEU A 258 -2.49 -18.74 8.06
N ASP A 259 -3.02 -17.55 8.25
CA ASP A 259 -4.32 -17.33 8.86
C ASP A 259 -5.45 -18.03 8.07
N GLY A 260 -5.44 -17.87 6.75
CA GLY A 260 -6.37 -18.57 5.85
C GLY A 260 -6.25 -20.10 5.93
N MET A 261 -5.01 -20.61 6.01
CA MET A 261 -4.78 -22.06 6.20
C MET A 261 -5.35 -22.53 7.55
N ALA A 262 -5.12 -21.78 8.62
CA ALA A 262 -5.66 -22.10 9.94
C ALA A 262 -7.20 -22.06 9.95
N GLN A 263 -7.83 -21.09 9.30
CA GLN A 263 -9.30 -21.03 9.16
C GLN A 263 -9.88 -22.25 8.44
N LEU A 264 -9.16 -22.77 7.44
CA LEU A 264 -9.58 -23.97 6.70
C LEU A 264 -9.38 -25.26 7.50
N LEU A 265 -8.29 -25.36 8.25
CA LEU A 265 -7.89 -26.60 8.94
C LEU A 265 -8.41 -26.71 10.37
N CYS A 266 -8.71 -25.59 11.02
CA CYS A 266 -9.06 -25.52 12.44
C CYS A 266 -10.42 -24.85 12.62
N PRO A 267 -11.53 -25.60 12.84
CA PRO A 267 -12.89 -25.05 12.86
C PRO A 267 -13.12 -23.94 13.89
N ASP A 268 -12.43 -24.01 15.02
CA ASP A 268 -12.57 -23.05 16.14
C ASP A 268 -11.58 -21.87 16.04
N TYR A 269 -10.72 -21.88 15.02
CA TYR A 269 -9.74 -20.81 14.84
C TYR A 269 -10.43 -19.49 14.48
N ARG A 270 -9.90 -18.40 14.99
CA ARG A 270 -10.29 -17.03 14.64
C ARG A 270 -9.03 -16.18 14.52
N THR A 271 -9.00 -15.28 13.55
CA THR A 271 -7.93 -14.30 13.38
C THR A 271 -7.72 -13.49 14.67
N ALA A 272 -6.49 -13.40 15.14
CA ALA A 272 -6.19 -12.75 16.43
C ALA A 272 -6.30 -11.23 16.36
N SER A 273 -5.91 -10.62 15.22
CA SER A 273 -5.95 -9.17 15.01
C SER A 273 -6.33 -8.85 13.55
N PRO A 274 -7.13 -7.80 13.30
CA PRO A 274 -7.52 -7.44 11.92
C PRO A 274 -6.31 -6.99 11.10
N PHE A 275 -6.21 -7.47 9.86
CA PHE A 275 -5.12 -7.13 8.94
C PHE A 275 -5.25 -5.75 8.27
N GLU A 276 -6.47 -5.28 8.03
CA GLU A 276 -6.69 -4.03 7.28
C GLU A 276 -6.00 -2.81 7.88
N PRO A 277 -6.02 -2.53 9.19
CA PRO A 277 -5.27 -1.42 9.77
C PRO A 277 -3.76 -1.53 9.54
N ALA A 278 -3.19 -2.73 9.66
CA ALA A 278 -1.78 -2.97 9.42
C ALA A 278 -1.41 -2.73 7.94
N TRP A 279 -2.24 -3.19 7.01
CA TRP A 279 -2.08 -2.86 5.59
C TRP A 279 -2.15 -1.35 5.35
N ARG A 280 -3.09 -0.63 5.95
CA ARG A 280 -3.20 0.83 5.79
C ARG A 280 -1.93 1.55 6.25
N HIS A 281 -1.25 1.06 7.29
CA HIS A 281 0.06 1.58 7.71
C HIS A 281 1.13 1.40 6.64
N VAL A 282 1.22 0.23 6.01
CA VAL A 282 2.14 0.00 4.88
C VAL A 282 1.80 0.91 3.72
N LEU A 283 0.51 0.96 3.32
CA LEU A 283 0.05 1.77 2.20
C LEU A 283 0.31 3.26 2.41
N PHE A 284 0.12 3.76 3.64
CA PHE A 284 0.47 5.15 3.98
C PHE A 284 1.98 5.40 3.85
N GLY A 285 2.81 4.47 4.33
CA GLY A 285 4.26 4.53 4.22
C GLY A 285 4.78 4.53 2.77
N GLN A 286 3.95 4.16 1.80
CA GLN A 286 4.27 4.15 0.37
C GLN A 286 4.07 5.49 -0.33
N PHE A 287 3.63 6.55 0.38
CA PHE A 287 3.54 7.89 -0.18
C PHE A 287 4.85 8.30 -0.88
N HIS A 288 4.74 8.99 -2.02
CA HIS A 288 5.87 9.26 -2.92
C HIS A 288 7.00 10.12 -2.32
N ASP A 289 6.81 10.70 -1.13
CA ASP A 289 7.86 11.38 -0.37
C ASP A 289 8.32 10.60 0.86
N ILE A 290 7.61 9.56 1.26
CA ILE A 290 8.02 8.69 2.38
C ILE A 290 8.89 7.53 1.85
N LEU A 291 8.35 6.70 0.97
CA LEU A 291 9.04 5.52 0.47
C LEU A 291 10.32 5.86 -0.32
N PRO A 292 10.33 6.84 -1.24
CA PRO A 292 11.55 7.32 -1.88
C PRO A 292 12.54 8.00 -0.92
N GLY A 293 12.07 8.49 0.23
CA GLY A 293 12.93 9.06 1.25
C GLY A 293 13.23 10.55 1.11
N SER A 294 12.41 11.27 0.34
CA SER A 294 12.50 12.73 0.15
C SER A 294 11.81 13.55 1.25
N GLY A 295 11.04 12.90 2.12
CA GLY A 295 10.36 13.55 3.22
C GLY A 295 11.24 13.94 4.40
N LEU A 296 10.68 14.69 5.36
CA LEU A 296 11.34 15.10 6.58
C LEU A 296 11.66 13.91 7.49
N ARG A 297 12.59 14.12 8.42
CA ARG A 297 12.98 13.10 9.40
C ARG A 297 11.77 12.61 10.21
N GLU A 298 10.95 13.53 10.68
CA GLU A 298 9.78 13.23 11.51
C GLU A 298 8.77 12.36 10.76
N THR A 299 8.53 12.63 9.49
CA THR A 299 7.66 11.81 8.63
C THR A 299 8.19 10.39 8.48
N ARG A 300 9.49 10.26 8.31
CA ARG A 300 10.16 8.96 8.21
C ARG A 300 10.07 8.17 9.51
N GLU A 301 10.35 8.79 10.66
CA GLU A 301 10.25 8.13 11.97
C GLU A 301 8.81 7.72 12.27
N TYR A 302 7.83 8.53 11.89
CA TYR A 302 6.41 8.20 11.97
C TYR A 302 6.08 6.94 11.14
N ALA A 303 6.50 6.90 9.88
CA ALA A 303 6.26 5.75 9.01
C ALA A 303 6.94 4.47 9.52
N LEU A 304 8.18 4.57 10.04
CA LEU A 304 8.87 3.44 10.64
C LEU A 304 8.17 2.94 11.91
N GLY A 305 7.58 3.83 12.71
CA GLY A 305 6.76 3.46 13.87
C GLY A 305 5.54 2.65 13.47
N HIS A 306 4.79 3.10 12.47
CA HIS A 306 3.64 2.36 11.93
C HIS A 306 4.01 0.99 11.39
N LEU A 307 5.21 0.85 10.85
CA LEU A 307 5.69 -0.44 10.37
C LEU A 307 5.99 -1.42 11.51
N GLN A 308 6.40 -0.92 12.68
CA GLN A 308 6.53 -1.77 13.87
C GLN A 308 5.17 -2.33 14.30
N ASP A 309 4.12 -1.52 14.29
CA ASP A 309 2.74 -1.99 14.54
C ASP A 309 2.31 -3.04 13.51
N THR A 310 2.64 -2.81 12.24
CA THR A 310 2.38 -3.78 11.16
C THR A 310 3.04 -5.12 11.43
N LEU A 311 4.31 -5.12 11.84
CA LEU A 311 5.04 -6.35 12.16
C LEU A 311 4.45 -7.06 13.38
N ALA A 312 4.01 -6.30 14.38
CA ALA A 312 3.35 -6.87 15.55
C ALA A 312 2.06 -7.63 15.15
N VAL A 313 1.21 -7.01 14.34
CA VAL A 313 -0.02 -7.64 13.84
C VAL A 313 0.29 -8.88 12.99
N ALA A 314 1.23 -8.78 12.06
CA ALA A 314 1.63 -9.90 11.22
C ALA A 314 2.17 -11.08 12.05
N ASN A 315 3.05 -10.82 13.01
CA ASN A 315 3.64 -11.87 13.83
C ASN A 315 2.61 -12.51 14.78
N ILE A 316 1.73 -11.73 15.41
CA ILE A 316 0.67 -12.27 16.28
C ILE A 316 -0.23 -13.22 15.50
N ASN A 317 -0.70 -12.81 14.32
CA ASN A 317 -1.57 -13.64 13.49
C ASN A 317 -0.85 -14.87 12.97
N ALA A 318 0.38 -14.73 12.47
CA ALA A 318 1.17 -15.85 11.98
C ALA A 318 1.43 -16.90 13.06
N ASN A 319 1.87 -16.46 14.25
CA ASN A 319 2.12 -17.36 15.38
C ASN A 319 0.82 -18.05 15.82
N HIS A 320 -0.25 -17.32 15.99
CA HIS A 320 -1.55 -17.87 16.36
C HIS A 320 -2.06 -18.91 15.35
N ALA A 321 -1.89 -18.65 14.06
CA ALA A 321 -2.25 -19.58 13.00
C ALA A 321 -1.38 -20.83 13.01
N MET A 322 -0.06 -20.67 13.12
CA MET A 322 0.87 -21.79 13.19
C MET A 322 0.63 -22.67 14.42
N ASP A 323 0.39 -22.07 15.60
CA ASP A 323 0.06 -22.79 16.82
C ASP A 323 -1.22 -23.61 16.68
N ALA A 324 -2.26 -23.02 16.10
CA ALA A 324 -3.52 -23.69 15.83
C ALA A 324 -3.33 -24.92 14.91
N ILE A 325 -2.55 -24.77 13.85
CA ILE A 325 -2.24 -25.86 12.92
C ILE A 325 -1.38 -26.91 13.61
N CYS A 326 -0.30 -26.52 14.32
CA CYS A 326 0.60 -27.42 15.01
C CYS A 326 -0.12 -28.27 16.08
N SER A 327 -1.12 -27.69 16.76
CA SER A 327 -1.93 -28.44 17.73
C SER A 327 -2.67 -29.64 17.15
N ARG A 328 -2.80 -29.71 15.81
CA ARG A 328 -3.45 -30.81 15.07
C ARG A 328 -2.45 -31.77 14.42
N ILE A 329 -1.16 -31.50 14.51
CA ILE A 329 -0.11 -32.38 14.00
C ILE A 329 0.27 -33.37 15.11
N HIS A 330 0.15 -34.65 14.82
CA HIS A 330 0.53 -35.70 15.78
C HIS A 330 2.05 -35.89 15.78
N THR A 331 2.74 -35.32 16.78
CA THR A 331 4.20 -35.41 16.95
C THR A 331 4.63 -36.29 18.12
N GLY A 332 3.70 -36.86 18.88
CA GLY A 332 3.97 -37.62 20.09
C GLY A 332 4.87 -38.86 19.90
N PHE A 333 4.92 -39.41 18.68
CA PHE A 333 5.80 -40.54 18.37
C PHE A 333 7.27 -40.12 18.19
N LEU A 334 7.55 -38.82 17.98
CA LEU A 334 8.92 -38.29 17.81
C LEU A 334 9.62 -38.05 19.16
N THR A 335 8.84 -37.80 20.21
CA THR A 335 9.38 -37.53 21.55
C THR A 335 9.18 -38.76 22.44
N PRO A 336 10.23 -39.45 22.88
CA PRO A 336 10.08 -40.53 23.84
C PRO A 336 9.41 -40.00 25.11
N GLU A 337 8.48 -40.78 25.69
CA GLU A 337 7.92 -40.50 26.99
C GLU A 337 9.04 -40.60 28.05
N THR A 338 9.80 -39.55 28.21
CA THR A 338 10.67 -39.39 29.39
C THR A 338 9.79 -38.75 30.45
N GLY A 339 9.57 -39.47 31.55
CA GLY A 339 8.73 -39.05 32.65
C GLY A 339 9.24 -37.83 33.43
N GLU A 340 10.14 -37.07 32.89
CA GLU A 340 10.65 -35.82 33.43
C GLU A 340 10.10 -34.65 32.61
N SER A 341 9.01 -34.09 33.08
CA SER A 341 8.54 -32.78 32.64
C SER A 341 9.53 -31.74 33.14
N THR A 342 10.52 -31.42 32.35
CA THR A 342 11.33 -30.22 32.55
C THR A 342 10.64 -29.03 31.92
N ALA A 343 9.45 -28.72 32.36
CA ALA A 343 8.81 -27.50 31.99
C ALA A 343 9.45 -26.35 32.79
N GLY A 344 10.63 -25.97 32.42
CA GLY A 344 11.17 -24.69 32.78
C GLY A 344 10.28 -23.63 32.18
N GLY A 345 9.63 -22.80 32.99
CA GLY A 345 8.76 -21.76 32.52
C GLY A 345 9.51 -20.79 31.62
N ALA A 346 8.95 -20.50 30.44
CA ALA A 346 9.40 -19.37 29.68
C ALA A 346 9.06 -18.06 30.40
N GLY A 347 9.87 -17.05 30.21
CA GLY A 347 9.57 -15.72 30.70
C GLY A 347 10.07 -15.48 32.12
N THR A 348 9.20 -15.32 33.06
CA THR A 348 9.54 -14.80 34.39
C THR A 348 10.34 -15.73 35.29
N GLY A 349 10.90 -16.82 34.79
CA GLY A 349 11.73 -17.75 35.58
C GLY A 349 10.97 -18.57 36.61
N TYR A 350 9.67 -18.53 36.56
CA TYR A 350 8.84 -19.42 37.37
C TYR A 350 8.74 -20.77 36.70
N GLY A 351 9.62 -21.64 37.09
CA GLY A 351 9.40 -23.06 36.84
C GLY A 351 8.04 -23.46 37.41
N THR A 352 7.45 -24.43 36.80
CA THR A 352 6.28 -25.06 37.38
C THR A 352 6.75 -25.89 38.55
N ASP A 353 6.57 -25.41 39.73
CA ASP A 353 6.71 -26.23 40.88
C ASP A 353 5.54 -27.17 40.95
N GLU A 354 5.82 -28.44 41.07
CA GLU A 354 4.82 -29.46 41.30
C GLU A 354 3.79 -29.13 42.40
N PRO A 355 4.13 -28.41 43.46
CA PRO A 355 3.16 -28.08 44.50
C PRO A 355 2.03 -27.16 44.04
N THR A 356 2.20 -26.39 43.02
CA THR A 356 1.19 -25.44 42.54
C THR A 356 0.33 -25.96 41.40
N GLY A 357 0.71 -27.05 40.75
CA GLY A 357 -0.05 -27.64 39.65
C GLY A 357 -0.16 -26.79 38.40
N TYR A 358 0.48 -25.64 38.35
CA TYR A 358 0.51 -24.77 37.17
C TYR A 358 1.56 -25.22 36.18
N ARG A 359 1.15 -25.78 35.08
CA ARG A 359 2.00 -26.00 33.91
C ARG A 359 1.80 -24.84 32.96
N PHE A 360 2.80 -23.99 32.80
CA PHE A 360 2.84 -23.05 31.72
C PHE A 360 3.35 -23.80 30.48
N PRO A 361 2.55 -23.93 29.41
CA PRO A 361 3.05 -24.51 28.18
C PRO A 361 4.18 -23.62 27.67
N SER A 362 5.37 -24.15 27.57
CA SER A 362 6.48 -23.49 26.94
C SER A 362 6.34 -23.68 25.43
N THR A 363 5.75 -22.74 24.78
CA THR A 363 5.67 -22.74 23.30
C THR A 363 7.03 -22.47 22.65
N GLU A 364 7.94 -21.85 23.40
CA GLU A 364 9.26 -21.43 22.91
C GLU A 364 10.40 -22.32 23.37
N ARG A 365 10.16 -23.14 24.36
CA ARG A 365 11.17 -24.03 24.96
C ARG A 365 10.75 -25.47 24.78
N GLY A 366 11.67 -26.32 24.49
CA GLY A 366 11.43 -27.76 24.46
C GLY A 366 12.11 -28.43 25.62
N SER A 367 11.86 -29.71 25.82
CA SER A 367 12.55 -30.54 26.80
C SER A 367 13.12 -31.80 26.13
N GLY A 368 14.15 -32.39 26.73
CA GLY A 368 14.80 -33.58 26.19
C GLY A 368 15.69 -33.33 24.99
N ASN A 369 16.24 -34.41 24.45
CA ASN A 369 17.23 -34.37 23.38
C ASN A 369 16.61 -34.55 21.96
N VAL A 370 15.30 -34.76 21.89
CA VAL A 370 14.57 -34.84 20.62
C VAL A 370 13.49 -33.75 20.59
N ARG A 371 13.54 -32.89 19.61
CA ARG A 371 12.64 -31.72 19.47
C ARG A 371 12.04 -31.68 18.11
N ALA A 372 10.70 -31.59 18.03
CA ALA A 372 9.98 -31.48 16.79
C ALA A 372 9.77 -30.01 16.41
N TYR A 373 10.02 -29.68 15.16
CA TYR A 373 9.77 -28.38 14.57
C TYR A 373 8.91 -28.54 13.32
N ALA A 374 7.91 -27.69 13.18
CA ALA A 374 7.11 -27.61 11.96
C ALA A 374 7.58 -26.44 11.10
N LEU A 375 7.85 -26.70 9.83
CA LEU A 375 8.20 -25.67 8.85
C LEU A 375 6.99 -25.37 7.98
N PHE A 376 6.68 -24.09 7.80
CA PHE A 376 5.55 -23.63 7.03
C PHE A 376 6.02 -22.93 5.76
N ASN A 377 5.49 -23.35 4.63
CA ASN A 377 5.67 -22.66 3.37
C ASN A 377 4.39 -21.90 3.02
N PRO A 378 4.33 -20.56 3.22
CA PRO A 378 3.14 -19.78 2.90
C PRO A 378 3.00 -19.47 1.40
N THR A 379 3.85 -20.05 0.55
CA THR A 379 3.79 -19.87 -0.90
C THR A 379 3.15 -21.08 -1.58
N GLN A 380 2.67 -20.88 -2.80
CA GLN A 380 2.09 -21.96 -3.62
C GLN A 380 3.13 -22.83 -4.34
N TYR A 381 4.41 -22.56 -4.18
CA TYR A 381 5.49 -23.26 -4.87
C TYR A 381 6.32 -24.08 -3.89
N PRO A 382 6.80 -25.28 -4.30
CA PRO A 382 7.84 -25.98 -3.54
C PRO A 382 9.08 -25.11 -3.35
N ARG A 383 9.67 -25.15 -2.16
CA ARG A 383 10.86 -24.36 -1.83
C ARG A 383 11.94 -25.25 -1.24
N THR A 384 13.18 -24.98 -1.62
CA THR A 384 14.38 -25.54 -0.98
C THR A 384 15.21 -24.34 -0.51
N GLU A 385 15.30 -24.16 0.79
CA GLU A 385 16.02 -23.03 1.38
C GLU A 385 16.52 -23.36 2.77
N THR A 386 17.37 -22.50 3.32
CA THR A 386 17.82 -22.60 4.69
C THR A 386 16.72 -22.08 5.63
N ALA A 387 16.38 -22.86 6.66
CA ALA A 387 15.52 -22.44 7.76
C ALA A 387 16.38 -22.19 9.00
N GLU A 388 16.13 -21.07 9.65
CA GLU A 388 16.77 -20.73 10.91
C GLU A 388 15.81 -21.05 12.06
N ILE A 389 16.31 -21.81 13.06
CA ILE A 389 15.52 -22.18 14.24
C ILE A 389 16.33 -21.90 15.51
N THR A 390 15.63 -21.58 16.59
CA THR A 390 16.24 -21.46 17.93
C THR A 390 15.91 -22.69 18.75
N VAL A 391 16.94 -23.35 19.23
CA VAL A 391 16.81 -24.50 20.15
C VAL A 391 17.08 -24.01 21.56
N TRP A 392 16.01 -23.93 22.37
CA TRP A 392 16.11 -23.47 23.76
C TRP A 392 16.48 -24.59 24.73
N ASP A 393 17.15 -24.25 25.84
CA ASP A 393 17.46 -25.17 26.95
C ASP A 393 18.11 -26.47 26.48
N TRP A 394 19.10 -26.32 25.59
CA TRP A 394 19.90 -27.45 25.13
C TRP A 394 21.10 -27.64 26.04
N ASN A 395 21.13 -28.77 26.75
CA ASN A 395 22.16 -29.07 27.76
C ASN A 395 23.29 -29.98 27.24
N GLU A 396 23.20 -30.40 26.00
CA GLU A 396 24.18 -31.24 25.35
C GLU A 396 25.12 -30.44 24.45
N ASP A 397 26.22 -31.07 24.01
CA ASP A 397 27.14 -30.47 23.04
C ASP A 397 26.44 -30.19 21.70
N ALA A 398 26.31 -28.91 21.34
CA ALA A 398 25.64 -28.47 20.12
C ALA A 398 26.33 -29.00 18.85
N SER A 399 27.63 -29.32 18.90
CA SER A 399 28.34 -29.91 17.77
C SER A 399 27.87 -31.32 17.40
N ARG A 400 27.15 -31.98 18.31
CA ARG A 400 26.56 -33.32 18.12
C ARG A 400 25.10 -33.26 17.64
N MET A 401 24.53 -32.07 17.54
CA MET A 401 23.16 -31.86 17.07
C MET A 401 23.03 -32.22 15.59
N TYR A 402 21.94 -32.86 15.23
CA TYR A 402 21.57 -33.09 13.86
C TYR A 402 20.06 -32.94 13.67
N ALA A 403 19.61 -32.68 12.47
CA ALA A 403 18.20 -32.66 12.10
C ALA A 403 17.86 -33.84 11.18
N GLU A 404 16.64 -34.34 11.30
CA GLU A 404 16.06 -35.35 10.42
C GLU A 404 14.71 -34.86 9.89
N ASN A 405 14.39 -35.20 8.64
CA ASN A 405 13.06 -35.03 8.10
C ASN A 405 12.09 -36.15 8.53
N ALA A 406 10.85 -36.12 8.06
CA ALA A 406 9.84 -37.13 8.39
C ALA A 406 10.19 -38.53 7.85
N GLU A 407 11.06 -38.63 6.86
CA GLU A 407 11.57 -39.87 6.25
C GLU A 407 12.82 -40.41 6.93
N HIS A 408 13.25 -39.79 8.06
CA HIS A 408 14.47 -40.10 8.77
C HIS A 408 15.78 -39.85 8.00
N GLU A 409 15.73 -38.97 7.02
CA GLU A 409 16.93 -38.55 6.31
C GLU A 409 17.59 -37.36 7.06
N ARG A 410 18.91 -37.45 7.19
CA ARG A 410 19.67 -36.37 7.83
C ARG A 410 19.75 -35.12 6.98
N ILE A 411 19.40 -33.99 7.61
CA ILE A 411 19.48 -32.65 7.02
C ILE A 411 20.75 -31.97 7.56
N PRO A 412 21.57 -31.33 6.69
CA PRO A 412 22.72 -30.55 7.13
C PRO A 412 22.31 -29.44 8.12
N VAL A 413 23.06 -29.32 9.20
CA VAL A 413 22.87 -28.31 10.25
C VAL A 413 24.14 -27.51 10.44
N GLN A 414 23.99 -26.20 10.59
CA GLN A 414 25.08 -25.30 11.00
C GLN A 414 24.65 -24.56 12.25
N VAL A 415 25.44 -24.66 13.31
CA VAL A 415 25.26 -23.85 14.50
C VAL A 415 25.78 -22.44 14.22
N LEU A 416 24.90 -21.44 14.26
CA LEU A 416 25.23 -20.04 14.00
C LEU A 416 25.75 -19.33 15.26
N SER A 417 25.16 -19.62 16.40
CA SER A 417 25.55 -19.05 17.68
C SER A 417 25.10 -19.94 18.84
N GLU A 418 25.81 -19.87 19.92
CA GLU A 418 25.45 -20.43 21.21
C GLU A 418 25.51 -19.32 22.25
N GLY A 419 24.61 -19.34 23.24
CA GLY A 419 24.60 -18.30 24.26
C GLY A 419 23.60 -18.56 25.36
N THR A 420 23.74 -17.77 26.42
CA THR A 420 22.79 -17.75 27.53
C THR A 420 22.13 -16.39 27.58
N TYR A 421 20.82 -16.33 27.57
CA TYR A 421 20.10 -15.09 27.76
C TYR A 421 20.04 -14.75 29.27
N TYR A 422 20.23 -13.48 29.60
CA TYR A 422 20.24 -13.02 31.00
C TYR A 422 18.96 -13.37 31.77
N TRP A 423 17.83 -13.43 31.12
CA TRP A 423 16.55 -13.89 31.67
C TRP A 423 16.19 -15.33 31.28
N GLY A 424 17.03 -15.96 30.52
CA GLY A 424 16.91 -17.35 30.18
C GLY A 424 17.59 -18.20 31.19
N HIS A 425 17.03 -18.26 32.32
CA HIS A 425 17.53 -19.14 33.37
C HIS A 425 17.75 -20.54 32.88
#